data_5d7ea98ab0ea0a8bebcf61ab107ca4ad
#
_entry.id   5d7ea98ab0ea0a8bebcf61ab107ca4ad
#
_cell.length_a   1.000
_cell.length_b   1.000
_cell.length_c   1.000
_cell.angle_alpha   90.00
_cell.angle_beta   90.00
_cell.angle_gamma   90.00
#
_symmetry.space_group_name_H-M   'P 1'
#
loop_
_entity.id
_entity.type
_entity.pdbx_description
1 polymer ?
#
loop_
_entity_poly.entity_id
_entity_poly.type
_entity_poly.pdbx_seq_one_letter_code
_entity_poly.pdbx_strand_id
1 'polypeptide(L)'
;SEGVDLIMANATGALTAAASATSDIPILGTSITAYGVALDIADFSGTVGGNISGTSDLADLSKQADMITEWFPETKTVGLLFCSAEPNSRYQIEEVAKNLSAKGIETREFAFTDSNDVTAVTQAAAEYSDVVYIPTDNIAASNTEAIGNVLIPAGVPAICGEAGICKGCGVATLSISYYDLGVTTGKMAAKILTGEANIS
;
A
#
# COMPACT_ATOMS: atom_id res chain seq x y z
N SER A 1 23.56 15.42 -12.04
CA SER A 1 22.61 14.57 -12.78
C SER A 1 23.34 13.87 -13.90
N GLU A 2 23.15 12.57 -14.07
CA GLU A 2 23.82 11.78 -15.12
C GLU A 2 23.16 11.91 -16.50
N GLY A 3 22.26 12.91 -16.68
CA GLY A 3 21.60 13.18 -17.96
C GLY A 3 20.60 12.11 -18.38
N VAL A 4 19.74 11.65 -17.46
CA VAL A 4 18.65 10.72 -17.78
C VAL A 4 17.48 11.43 -18.43
N ASP A 5 16.80 10.77 -19.37
CA ASP A 5 15.68 11.33 -20.13
C ASP A 5 14.32 11.10 -19.44
N LEU A 6 14.23 10.15 -18.49
CA LEU A 6 13.04 9.81 -17.73
C LEU A 6 13.43 9.10 -16.44
N ILE A 7 12.67 9.34 -15.36
CA ILE A 7 12.80 8.65 -14.07
C ILE A 7 11.58 7.73 -13.89
N MET A 8 11.83 6.46 -13.60
CA MET A 8 10.79 5.55 -13.12
C MET A 8 10.90 5.40 -11.60
N ALA A 9 9.93 5.98 -10.89
CA ALA A 9 9.90 5.98 -9.43
C ALA A 9 9.00 4.82 -8.94
N ASN A 10 9.60 3.81 -8.31
CA ASN A 10 8.88 2.66 -7.77
C ASN A 10 8.65 2.85 -6.26
N ALA A 11 7.39 2.84 -5.84
CA ALA A 11 6.88 3.10 -4.50
C ALA A 11 6.88 4.60 -4.10
N THR A 12 6.06 4.93 -3.08
CA THR A 12 5.78 6.29 -2.61
C THR A 12 7.04 7.08 -2.28
N GLY A 13 7.97 6.52 -1.50
CA GLY A 13 9.20 7.21 -1.11
C GLY A 13 10.11 7.57 -2.29
N ALA A 14 10.20 6.70 -3.31
CA ALA A 14 10.95 6.98 -4.53
C ALA A 14 10.31 8.10 -5.37
N LEU A 15 8.97 8.13 -5.46
CA LEU A 15 8.24 9.19 -6.14
C LEU A 15 8.46 10.55 -5.45
N THR A 16 8.31 10.61 -4.14
CA THR A 16 8.52 11.83 -3.35
C THR A 16 9.95 12.36 -3.51
N ALA A 17 10.95 11.47 -3.46
CA ALA A 17 12.35 11.84 -3.66
C ALA A 17 12.61 12.37 -5.08
N ALA A 18 12.08 11.71 -6.11
CA ALA A 18 12.23 12.14 -7.49
C ALA A 18 11.55 13.49 -7.75
N ALA A 19 10.32 13.68 -7.25
CA ALA A 19 9.58 14.95 -7.36
C ALA A 19 10.31 16.11 -6.69
N SER A 20 10.99 15.86 -5.57
CA SER A 20 11.79 16.87 -4.88
C SER A 20 13.10 17.20 -5.61
N ALA A 21 13.59 16.30 -6.45
CA ALA A 21 14.89 16.43 -7.11
C ALA A 21 14.82 17.17 -8.45
N THR A 22 13.68 17.14 -9.15
CA THR A 22 13.54 17.74 -10.49
C THR A 22 12.09 18.11 -10.82
N SER A 23 11.94 19.25 -11.50
CA SER A 23 10.69 19.69 -12.14
C SER A 23 10.70 19.54 -13.68
N ASP A 24 11.83 19.14 -14.25
CA ASP A 24 12.04 19.17 -15.71
C ASP A 24 12.09 17.76 -16.31
N ILE A 25 12.73 16.81 -15.60
CA ILE A 25 12.83 15.43 -16.09
C ILE A 25 11.50 14.72 -15.89
N PRO A 26 10.91 14.08 -16.90
CA PRO A 26 9.70 13.28 -16.76
C PRO A 26 9.84 12.20 -15.68
N ILE A 27 8.84 12.10 -14.80
CA ILE A 27 8.79 11.10 -13.72
C ILE A 27 7.55 10.25 -13.89
N LEU A 28 7.72 8.94 -14.07
CA LEU A 28 6.65 7.97 -14.04
C LEU A 28 6.68 7.19 -12.71
N GLY A 29 5.63 7.39 -11.92
CA GLY A 29 5.39 6.58 -10.72
C GLY A 29 4.86 5.19 -11.10
N THR A 30 5.31 4.17 -10.39
CA THR A 30 4.73 2.83 -10.42
C THR A 30 4.67 2.28 -9.01
N SER A 31 3.69 1.42 -8.71
CA SER A 31 3.45 0.96 -7.34
C SER A 31 3.23 2.14 -6.37
N ILE A 32 2.46 3.10 -6.81
CA ILE A 32 2.08 4.28 -6.02
C ILE A 32 0.64 4.09 -5.54
N THR A 33 0.45 3.99 -4.24
CA THR A 33 -0.88 3.77 -3.65
C THR A 33 -1.77 5.01 -3.84
N ALA A 34 -1.32 6.19 -3.43
CA ALA A 34 -2.09 7.42 -3.49
C ALA A 34 -1.19 8.62 -3.86
N TYR A 35 -1.29 9.08 -5.10
CA TYR A 35 -0.49 10.22 -5.59
C TYR A 35 -0.74 11.50 -4.81
N GLY A 36 -2.01 11.78 -4.45
CA GLY A 36 -2.35 12.94 -3.65
C GLY A 36 -1.62 12.96 -2.31
N VAL A 37 -1.56 11.82 -1.63
CA VAL A 37 -0.83 11.65 -0.35
C VAL A 37 0.68 11.72 -0.56
N ALA A 38 1.20 11.03 -1.59
CA ALA A 38 2.63 10.97 -1.86
C ALA A 38 3.23 12.35 -2.19
N LEU A 39 2.45 13.23 -2.81
CA LEU A 39 2.89 14.53 -3.31
C LEU A 39 2.25 15.72 -2.58
N ASP A 40 1.53 15.46 -1.47
CA ASP A 40 0.82 16.48 -0.68
C ASP A 40 -0.10 17.38 -1.53
N ILE A 41 -0.88 16.75 -2.43
CA ILE A 41 -1.83 17.44 -3.31
C ILE A 41 -3.21 17.42 -2.65
N ALA A 42 -3.64 18.58 -2.15
CA ALA A 42 -5.00 18.75 -1.66
C ALA A 42 -6.02 18.58 -2.81
N ASP A 43 -7.16 17.96 -2.51
CA ASP A 43 -8.26 17.73 -3.46
C ASP A 43 -7.82 17.03 -4.77
N PHE A 44 -6.94 16.02 -4.65
CA PHE A 44 -6.43 15.26 -5.79
C PHE A 44 -7.55 14.69 -6.66
N SER A 45 -7.59 15.09 -7.92
CA SER A 45 -8.66 14.74 -8.88
C SER A 45 -8.30 13.61 -9.86
N GLY A 46 -7.21 12.90 -9.60
CA GLY A 46 -6.73 11.80 -10.47
C GLY A 46 -5.62 12.19 -11.45
N THR A 47 -5.24 13.47 -11.50
CA THR A 47 -4.15 13.96 -12.36
C THR A 47 -3.12 14.73 -11.53
N VAL A 48 -1.85 14.38 -11.65
CA VAL A 48 -0.76 15.12 -10.99
C VAL A 48 -0.42 16.37 -11.80
N GLY A 49 -0.18 16.19 -13.09
CA GLY A 49 0.25 17.27 -13.99
C GLY A 49 1.76 17.56 -13.92
N GLY A 50 2.18 18.61 -14.63
CA GLY A 50 3.60 18.97 -14.72
C GLY A 50 4.44 17.86 -15.36
N ASN A 51 5.53 17.50 -14.70
CA ASN A 51 6.44 16.45 -15.16
C ASN A 51 6.19 15.07 -14.52
N ILE A 52 5.03 14.85 -13.86
CA ILE A 52 4.74 13.62 -13.12
C ILE A 52 3.47 12.96 -13.64
N SER A 53 3.54 11.66 -13.91
CA SER A 53 2.41 10.79 -14.24
C SER A 53 2.71 9.37 -13.76
N GLY A 54 1.88 8.38 -14.08
CA GLY A 54 2.18 6.98 -13.77
C GLY A 54 0.96 6.11 -13.53
N THR A 55 1.17 5.02 -12.80
CA THR A 55 0.16 4.02 -12.45
C THR A 55 -0.01 3.92 -10.95
N SER A 56 -1.22 3.53 -10.49
CA SER A 56 -1.52 3.32 -9.06
C SER A 56 -1.73 1.83 -8.77
N ASP A 57 -1.28 1.40 -7.60
CA ASP A 57 -1.50 0.05 -7.08
C ASP A 57 -2.64 -0.02 -6.04
N LEU A 58 -3.38 1.08 -5.86
CA LEU A 58 -4.48 1.13 -4.91
C LEU A 58 -5.59 0.17 -5.33
N ALA A 59 -5.76 -0.90 -4.55
CA ALA A 59 -6.89 -1.79 -4.65
C ALA A 59 -8.16 -1.17 -4.04
N ASP A 60 -9.30 -1.81 -4.26
CA ASP A 60 -10.57 -1.37 -3.67
C ASP A 60 -10.60 -1.68 -2.16
N LEU A 61 -10.28 -0.67 -1.35
CA LEU A 61 -10.19 -0.79 0.11
C LEU A 61 -11.54 -1.12 0.76
N SER A 62 -12.65 -0.68 0.16
CA SER A 62 -13.98 -1.01 0.67
C SER A 62 -14.25 -2.51 0.52
N LYS A 63 -13.88 -3.09 -0.61
CA LYS A 63 -13.99 -4.53 -0.83
C LYS A 63 -13.02 -5.35 0.00
N GLN A 64 -11.83 -4.83 0.30
CA GLN A 64 -10.92 -5.48 1.26
C GLN A 64 -11.54 -5.52 2.67
N ALA A 65 -12.22 -4.44 3.10
CA ALA A 65 -12.98 -4.43 4.34
C ALA A 65 -14.21 -5.37 4.29
N ASP A 66 -14.91 -5.47 3.14
CA ASP A 66 -16.01 -6.41 2.93
C ASP A 66 -15.54 -7.87 3.09
N MET A 67 -14.38 -8.23 2.53
CA MET A 67 -13.79 -9.57 2.67
C MET A 67 -13.64 -10.00 4.12
N ILE A 68 -13.29 -9.08 5.04
CA ILE A 68 -13.15 -9.40 6.46
C ILE A 68 -14.49 -9.92 7.00
N THR A 69 -15.59 -9.23 6.73
CA THR A 69 -16.91 -9.62 7.21
C THR A 69 -17.52 -10.81 6.47
N GLU A 70 -17.19 -10.99 5.20
CA GLU A 70 -17.66 -12.15 4.40
C GLU A 70 -16.97 -13.45 4.83
N TRP A 71 -15.67 -13.41 5.08
CA TRP A 71 -14.89 -14.59 5.43
C TRP A 71 -14.89 -14.90 6.92
N PHE A 72 -15.05 -13.88 7.75
CA PHE A 72 -15.07 -13.98 9.21
C PHE A 72 -16.28 -13.22 9.79
N PRO A 73 -17.51 -13.75 9.61
CA PRO A 73 -18.74 -13.02 9.96
C PRO A 73 -18.93 -12.78 11.46
N GLU A 74 -18.21 -13.50 12.31
CA GLU A 74 -18.25 -13.31 13.76
C GLU A 74 -17.25 -12.28 14.29
N THR A 75 -16.46 -11.64 13.38
CA THR A 75 -15.43 -10.65 13.74
C THR A 75 -16.04 -9.45 14.44
N LYS A 76 -15.48 -9.07 15.58
CA LYS A 76 -15.83 -7.88 16.36
C LYS A 76 -14.70 -6.88 16.42
N THR A 77 -13.46 -7.38 16.40
CA THR A 77 -12.24 -6.59 16.57
C THR A 77 -11.26 -6.85 15.42
N VAL A 78 -10.79 -5.78 14.78
CA VAL A 78 -9.77 -5.85 13.72
C VAL A 78 -8.55 -5.04 14.12
N GLY A 79 -7.40 -5.71 14.18
CA GLY A 79 -6.10 -5.05 14.34
C GLY A 79 -5.58 -4.56 13.00
N LEU A 80 -5.24 -3.29 12.94
CA LEU A 80 -4.69 -2.63 11.75
C LEU A 80 -3.17 -2.55 11.90
N LEU A 81 -2.45 -3.49 11.28
CA LEU A 81 -0.99 -3.67 11.43
C LEU A 81 -0.25 -3.00 10.27
N PHE A 82 0.57 -1.98 10.54
CA PHE A 82 1.22 -1.19 9.49
C PHE A 82 2.47 -0.44 9.96
N CYS A 83 3.28 0.05 9.00
CA CYS A 83 4.41 0.94 9.26
C CYS A 83 3.96 2.40 9.36
N SER A 84 4.18 3.03 10.51
CA SER A 84 3.83 4.44 10.73
C SER A 84 4.66 5.44 9.92
N ALA A 85 5.83 5.02 9.44
CA ALA A 85 6.70 5.83 8.59
C ALA A 85 6.28 5.86 7.11
N GLU A 86 5.27 5.05 6.73
CA GLU A 86 4.78 4.97 5.35
C GLU A 86 3.43 5.69 5.18
N PRO A 87 3.38 6.85 4.51
CA PRO A 87 2.13 7.59 4.29
C PRO A 87 1.07 6.79 3.50
N ASN A 88 1.52 5.95 2.54
CA ASN A 88 0.65 5.03 1.80
C ASN A 88 -0.07 4.02 2.70
N SER A 89 0.62 3.50 3.71
CA SER A 89 0.04 2.56 4.67
C SER A 89 -0.99 3.26 5.56
N ARG A 90 -0.66 4.43 6.09
CA ARG A 90 -1.58 5.23 6.91
C ARG A 90 -2.87 5.56 6.17
N TYR A 91 -2.79 6.02 4.93
CA TYR A 91 -3.96 6.30 4.10
C TYR A 91 -4.89 5.09 3.99
N GLN A 92 -4.34 3.91 3.70
CA GLN A 92 -5.12 2.67 3.57
C GLN A 92 -5.77 2.27 4.90
N ILE A 93 -5.04 2.39 6.01
CA ILE A 93 -5.54 2.08 7.36
C ILE A 93 -6.74 2.97 7.72
N GLU A 94 -6.66 4.27 7.46
CA GLU A 94 -7.74 5.21 7.75
C GLU A 94 -8.99 4.89 6.93
N GLU A 95 -8.85 4.57 5.65
CA GLU A 95 -9.98 4.23 4.79
C GLU A 95 -10.61 2.87 5.17
N VAL A 96 -9.81 1.85 5.48
CA VAL A 96 -10.32 0.55 5.93
C VAL A 96 -11.00 0.69 7.29
N ALA A 97 -10.44 1.45 8.23
CA ALA A 97 -11.06 1.71 9.54
C ALA A 97 -12.44 2.35 9.41
N LYS A 98 -12.61 3.34 8.53
CA LYS A 98 -13.91 3.95 8.24
C LYS A 98 -14.94 2.92 7.74
N ASN A 99 -14.53 2.08 6.79
CA ASN A 99 -15.41 1.05 6.22
C ASN A 99 -15.81 -0.01 7.26
N LEU A 100 -14.88 -0.44 8.12
CA LEU A 100 -15.14 -1.40 9.20
C LEU A 100 -16.03 -0.80 10.31
N SER A 101 -15.76 0.45 10.70
CA SER A 101 -16.58 1.18 11.68
C SER A 101 -18.03 1.35 11.22
N ALA A 102 -18.25 1.60 9.92
CA ALA A 102 -19.60 1.68 9.33
C ALA A 102 -20.37 0.34 9.43
N LYS A 103 -19.65 -0.78 9.59
CA LYS A 103 -20.19 -2.13 9.78
C LYS A 103 -20.31 -2.53 11.27
N GLY A 104 -19.95 -1.63 12.20
CA GLY A 104 -19.98 -1.87 13.63
C GLY A 104 -18.82 -2.69 14.17
N ILE A 105 -17.73 -2.81 13.40
CA ILE A 105 -16.51 -3.51 13.81
C ILE A 105 -15.58 -2.52 14.51
N GLU A 106 -15.08 -2.90 15.67
CA GLU A 106 -14.07 -2.14 16.39
C GLU A 106 -12.70 -2.32 15.75
N THR A 107 -11.97 -1.22 15.54
CA THR A 107 -10.63 -1.25 14.97
C THR A 107 -9.61 -0.65 15.93
N ARG A 108 -8.39 -1.20 15.92
CA ARG A 108 -7.27 -0.66 16.67
C ARG A 108 -6.00 -0.68 15.83
N GLU A 109 -5.28 0.43 15.82
CA GLU A 109 -3.99 0.56 15.13
C GLU A 109 -2.87 -0.12 15.93
N PHE A 110 -2.05 -0.89 15.20
CA PHE A 110 -0.82 -1.50 15.66
C PHE A 110 0.29 -1.08 14.72
N ALA A 111 0.97 0.02 15.08
CA ALA A 111 1.95 0.66 14.23
C ALA A 111 3.37 0.29 14.67
N PHE A 112 4.14 -0.31 13.78
CA PHE A 112 5.60 -0.43 13.93
C PHE A 112 6.30 0.71 13.17
N THR A 113 7.54 0.98 13.52
CA THR A 113 8.34 2.06 12.89
C THR A 113 9.36 1.52 11.90
N ASP A 114 9.90 0.34 12.18
CA ASP A 114 10.86 -0.36 11.33
C ASP A 114 10.81 -1.88 11.59
N SER A 115 11.73 -2.64 10.98
CA SER A 115 11.75 -4.11 11.09
C SER A 115 12.04 -4.63 12.50
N ASN A 116 12.59 -3.82 13.42
CA ASN A 116 13.00 -4.30 14.74
C ASN A 116 11.81 -4.49 15.68
N ASP A 117 10.74 -3.73 15.53
CA ASP A 117 9.56 -3.79 16.39
C ASP A 117 8.39 -4.57 15.79
N VAL A 118 8.49 -5.02 14.52
CA VAL A 118 7.44 -5.77 13.80
C VAL A 118 6.92 -6.95 14.63
N THR A 119 7.79 -7.81 15.15
CA THR A 119 7.38 -9.00 15.90
C THR A 119 6.60 -8.64 17.17
N ALA A 120 7.08 -7.68 17.96
CA ALA A 120 6.44 -7.29 19.20
C ALA A 120 5.07 -6.61 18.95
N VAL A 121 4.99 -5.77 17.93
CA VAL A 121 3.74 -5.10 17.53
C VAL A 121 2.73 -6.10 16.97
N THR A 122 3.20 -7.09 16.19
CA THR A 122 2.34 -8.17 15.68
C THR A 122 1.79 -9.04 16.82
N GLN A 123 2.59 -9.31 17.86
CA GLN A 123 2.11 -10.04 19.06
C GLN A 123 0.97 -9.28 19.73
N ALA A 124 1.14 -7.97 19.96
CA ALA A 124 0.08 -7.14 20.53
C ALA A 124 -1.18 -7.08 19.64
N ALA A 125 -1.02 -7.09 18.31
CA ALA A 125 -2.13 -7.17 17.38
C ALA A 125 -2.86 -8.52 17.50
N ALA A 126 -2.12 -9.63 17.56
CA ALA A 126 -2.69 -10.97 17.68
C ALA A 126 -3.47 -11.18 19.00
N GLU A 127 -3.01 -10.59 20.11
CA GLU A 127 -3.70 -10.67 21.40
C GLU A 127 -5.03 -9.91 21.44
N TYR A 128 -5.18 -8.87 20.63
CA TYR A 128 -6.37 -8.04 20.59
C TYR A 128 -7.41 -8.49 19.56
N SER A 129 -6.97 -9.02 18.42
CA SER A 129 -7.77 -9.05 17.20
C SER A 129 -8.38 -10.41 16.90
N ASP A 130 -9.62 -10.40 16.42
CA ASP A 130 -10.22 -11.59 15.77
C ASP A 130 -9.63 -11.78 14.36
N VAL A 131 -9.33 -10.66 13.66
CA VAL A 131 -8.69 -10.62 12.34
C VAL A 131 -7.69 -9.46 12.31
N VAL A 132 -6.56 -9.64 11.64
CA VAL A 132 -5.59 -8.56 11.37
C VAL A 132 -5.75 -8.10 9.93
N TYR A 133 -5.73 -6.79 9.69
CA TYR A 133 -5.60 -6.21 8.36
C TYR A 133 -4.18 -5.63 8.20
N ILE A 134 -3.53 -5.96 7.08
CA ILE A 134 -2.20 -5.47 6.72
C ILE A 134 -2.29 -4.78 5.36
N PRO A 135 -2.07 -3.46 5.26
CA PRO A 135 -2.17 -2.74 3.98
C PRO A 135 -1.03 -3.11 3.02
N THR A 136 -1.02 -2.50 1.85
CA THR A 136 0.17 -2.48 0.97
C THR A 136 1.26 -1.65 1.66
N ASP A 137 2.24 -2.34 2.25
CA ASP A 137 3.25 -1.80 3.17
C ASP A 137 4.61 -2.43 2.89
N ASN A 138 5.63 -1.61 2.61
CA ASN A 138 6.94 -2.12 2.18
C ASN A 138 7.70 -2.81 3.33
N ILE A 139 7.57 -2.32 4.56
CA ILE A 139 8.23 -2.94 5.72
C ILE A 139 7.52 -4.24 6.07
N ALA A 140 6.18 -4.29 6.06
CA ALA A 140 5.44 -5.53 6.24
C ALA A 140 5.78 -6.57 5.17
N ALA A 141 5.85 -6.16 3.89
CA ALA A 141 6.23 -7.03 2.76
C ALA A 141 7.63 -7.65 2.93
N SER A 142 8.55 -6.90 3.52
CA SER A 142 9.92 -7.37 3.80
C SER A 142 10.03 -8.23 5.06
N ASN A 143 8.98 -8.29 5.89
CA ASN A 143 8.96 -8.96 7.19
C ASN A 143 7.81 -9.98 7.33
N THR A 144 7.28 -10.51 6.22
CA THR A 144 6.13 -11.43 6.23
C THR A 144 6.38 -12.71 7.03
N GLU A 145 7.61 -13.22 7.04
CA GLU A 145 7.98 -14.38 7.86
C GLU A 145 7.87 -14.08 9.35
N ALA A 146 8.34 -12.92 9.81
CA ALA A 146 8.25 -12.52 11.21
C ALA A 146 6.78 -12.34 11.64
N ILE A 147 5.95 -11.73 10.78
CA ILE A 147 4.51 -11.59 11.01
C ILE A 147 3.81 -12.95 11.03
N GLY A 148 4.08 -13.81 10.05
CA GLY A 148 3.50 -15.16 9.96
C GLY A 148 3.87 -16.05 11.15
N ASN A 149 5.11 -15.97 11.63
CA ASN A 149 5.56 -16.72 12.82
C ASN A 149 4.81 -16.33 14.11
N VAL A 150 4.14 -15.18 14.13
CA VAL A 150 3.28 -14.75 15.23
C VAL A 150 1.82 -15.12 14.98
N LEU A 151 1.25 -14.69 13.83
CA LEU A 151 -0.19 -14.82 13.56
C LEU A 151 -0.63 -16.26 13.36
N ILE A 152 0.18 -17.11 12.69
CA ILE A 152 -0.18 -18.49 12.38
C ILE A 152 -0.33 -19.34 13.68
N PRO A 153 0.66 -19.37 14.59
CA PRO A 153 0.51 -20.10 15.86
C PRO A 153 -0.59 -19.54 16.77
N ALA A 154 -0.85 -18.22 16.70
CA ALA A 154 -1.93 -17.57 17.43
C ALA A 154 -3.33 -17.91 16.88
N GLY A 155 -3.41 -18.46 15.67
CA GLY A 155 -4.68 -18.75 14.99
C GLY A 155 -5.45 -17.50 14.55
N VAL A 156 -4.76 -16.35 14.42
CA VAL A 156 -5.36 -15.07 14.01
C VAL A 156 -5.18 -14.88 12.52
N PRO A 157 -6.25 -14.89 11.72
CA PRO A 157 -6.16 -14.72 10.27
C PRO A 157 -5.80 -13.28 9.90
N ALA A 158 -5.06 -13.11 8.78
CA ALA A 158 -4.77 -11.79 8.24
C ALA A 158 -5.36 -11.62 6.83
N ILE A 159 -6.07 -10.50 6.60
CA ILE A 159 -6.44 -10.00 5.27
C ILE A 159 -5.40 -8.97 4.88
N CYS A 160 -4.86 -9.13 3.66
CA CYS A 160 -3.71 -8.34 3.22
C CYS A 160 -4.04 -7.45 2.02
N GLY A 161 -3.39 -6.30 1.95
CA GLY A 161 -3.57 -5.33 0.88
C GLY A 161 -2.96 -5.77 -0.46
N GLU A 162 -1.98 -6.72 -0.42
CA GLU A 162 -1.34 -7.19 -1.64
C GLU A 162 -0.91 -8.67 -1.55
N ALA A 163 -0.63 -9.26 -2.72
CA ALA A 163 -0.42 -10.71 -2.87
C ALA A 163 0.89 -11.24 -2.23
N GLY A 164 1.95 -10.44 -2.20
CA GLY A 164 3.25 -10.84 -1.61
C GLY A 164 3.14 -10.98 -0.10
N ILE A 165 2.52 -10.01 0.57
CA ILE A 165 2.25 -10.07 2.01
C ILE A 165 1.32 -11.25 2.32
N CYS A 166 0.24 -11.39 1.54
CA CYS A 166 -0.72 -12.49 1.72
C CYS A 166 -0.05 -13.87 1.61
N LYS A 167 0.81 -14.06 0.62
CA LYS A 167 1.55 -15.32 0.43
C LYS A 167 2.44 -15.67 1.63
N GLY A 168 3.00 -14.67 2.31
CA GLY A 168 3.90 -14.88 3.43
C GLY A 168 3.21 -15.06 4.79
N CYS A 169 2.09 -14.36 5.03
CA CYS A 169 1.45 -14.34 6.35
C CYS A 169 -0.07 -14.21 6.35
N GLY A 170 -0.71 -14.05 5.20
CA GLY A 170 -2.16 -13.83 5.12
C GLY A 170 -2.95 -15.05 4.68
N VAL A 171 -4.28 -14.94 4.77
CA VAL A 171 -5.22 -15.95 4.30
C VAL A 171 -5.93 -15.53 3.01
N ALA A 172 -6.12 -14.23 2.79
CA ALA A 172 -6.74 -13.70 1.58
C ALA A 172 -6.31 -12.26 1.28
N THR A 173 -6.45 -11.89 0.00
CA THR A 173 -6.21 -10.52 -0.50
C THR A 173 -7.07 -10.24 -1.71
N LEU A 174 -7.49 -8.99 -1.86
CA LEU A 174 -7.95 -8.43 -3.12
C LEU A 174 -6.86 -7.48 -3.62
N SER A 175 -6.02 -7.96 -4.53
CA SER A 175 -4.80 -7.30 -4.97
C SER A 175 -4.83 -7.00 -6.45
N ILE A 176 -3.83 -6.25 -6.90
CA ILE A 176 -3.54 -5.97 -8.32
C ILE A 176 -2.36 -6.83 -8.77
N SER A 177 -2.12 -6.90 -10.08
CA SER A 177 -0.94 -7.52 -10.65
C SER A 177 0.19 -6.49 -10.79
N TYR A 178 1.21 -6.57 -9.95
CA TYR A 178 2.40 -5.71 -10.05
C TYR A 178 3.17 -5.89 -11.36
N TYR A 179 3.11 -7.10 -11.94
CA TYR A 179 3.68 -7.35 -13.26
C TYR A 179 2.99 -6.51 -14.34
N ASP A 180 1.65 -6.56 -14.38
CA ASP A 180 0.87 -5.82 -15.37
C ASP A 180 0.96 -4.30 -15.14
N LEU A 181 1.06 -3.87 -13.88
CA LEU A 181 1.32 -2.49 -13.52
C LEU A 181 2.66 -2.01 -14.09
N GLY A 182 3.73 -2.78 -13.90
CA GLY A 182 5.06 -2.50 -14.44
C GLY A 182 5.07 -2.48 -15.97
N VAL A 183 4.40 -3.43 -16.62
CA VAL A 183 4.24 -3.46 -18.09
C VAL A 183 3.51 -2.20 -18.58
N THR A 184 2.46 -1.78 -17.88
CA THR A 184 1.70 -0.58 -18.23
C THR A 184 2.55 0.67 -18.10
N THR A 185 3.27 0.83 -16.99
CA THR A 185 4.19 1.96 -16.76
C THR A 185 5.32 1.98 -17.79
N GLY A 186 5.87 0.80 -18.15
CA GLY A 186 6.89 0.67 -19.20
C GLY A 186 6.39 1.10 -20.57
N LYS A 187 5.14 0.77 -20.93
CA LYS A 187 4.52 1.25 -22.17
C LYS A 187 4.30 2.79 -22.18
N MET A 188 3.94 3.37 -21.03
CA MET A 188 3.87 4.82 -20.86
C MET A 188 5.24 5.47 -21.09
N ALA A 189 6.29 4.93 -20.47
CA ALA A 189 7.65 5.40 -20.64
C ALA A 189 8.09 5.38 -22.11
N ALA A 190 7.86 4.27 -22.82
CA ALA A 190 8.20 4.14 -24.23
C ALA A 190 7.52 5.22 -25.08
N LYS A 191 6.22 5.46 -24.89
CA LYS A 191 5.47 6.49 -25.63
C LYS A 191 5.98 7.91 -25.38
N ILE A 192 6.36 8.20 -24.13
CA ILE A 192 6.92 9.53 -23.77
C ILE A 192 8.29 9.71 -24.43
N LEU A 193 9.17 8.71 -24.34
CA LEU A 193 10.52 8.78 -24.91
C LEU A 193 10.55 8.80 -26.44
N THR A 194 9.54 8.22 -27.11
CA THR A 194 9.39 8.29 -28.59
C THR A 194 8.64 9.53 -29.06
N GLY A 195 8.11 10.35 -28.16
CA GLY A 195 7.31 11.53 -28.50
C GLY A 195 5.88 11.22 -28.97
N GLU A 196 5.40 9.99 -28.79
CA GLU A 196 4.01 9.58 -29.09
C GLU A 196 3.01 10.11 -28.06
N ALA A 197 3.45 10.38 -26.83
CA ALA A 197 2.65 10.93 -25.75
C ALA A 197 3.40 12.02 -24.99
N ASN A 198 2.63 12.93 -24.38
CA ASN A 198 3.15 13.88 -23.41
C ASN A 198 2.93 13.35 -22.00
N ILE A 199 3.77 13.75 -21.04
CA ILE A 199 3.63 13.33 -19.65
C ILE A 199 2.52 14.07 -18.90
N SER A 200 2.21 15.30 -19.33
CA SER A 200 1.18 16.17 -18.74
C SER A 200 -0.19 15.99 -19.39
#